data_c6a03d830b84855def7894839d8e811b
#
_entry.id   c6a03d830b84855def7894839d8e811b
#
_cell.length_a   1.000
_cell.length_b   1.000
_cell.length_c   1.000
_cell.angle_alpha   90.00
_cell.angle_beta   90.00
_cell.angle_gamma   90.00
#
_symmetry.space_group_name_H-M   'P 1'
#
loop_
_entity.id
_entity.type
_entity.pdbx_description
1 polymer ?
#
loop_
_entity_poly.entity_id
_entity_poly.type
_entity_poly.pdbx_seq_one_letter_code
_entity_poly.pdbx_strand_id
1 'polypeptide(L)'
;MRFRHTALALAVACALGSQAAWAGTAEAQKWVDSEFQPSTLSKDQQMAEMQWFIDAAAKLKAKGVNEINVVSETITTHEYESKVLAKAFEEITGIKVNHDLIQEGDVVEKLQTSMLSGKSIYDGWISDSDLIGMHYRYGEVL
;
A
#
# COMPACT_ATOMS: atom_id res chain seq x y z
N MET A 1 -13.13 41.44 19.52
CA MET A 1 -13.24 41.08 18.09
C MET A 1 -12.19 40.01 17.72
N ARG A 2 -12.25 38.78 18.24
CA ARG A 2 -11.18 37.76 18.03
C ARG A 2 -11.69 36.31 17.83
N PHE A 3 -12.95 36.11 17.41
CA PHE A 3 -13.53 34.74 17.27
C PHE A 3 -13.93 34.34 15.86
N ARG A 4 -13.60 35.12 14.81
CA ARG A 4 -14.06 34.80 13.44
C ARG A 4 -13.07 34.01 12.58
N HIS A 5 -11.80 33.85 13.00
CA HIS A 5 -10.78 33.20 12.18
C HIS A 5 -10.60 31.68 12.49
N THR A 6 -10.92 31.23 13.70
CA THR A 6 -10.81 29.81 14.09
C THR A 6 -11.90 28.93 13.47
N ALA A 7 -13.11 29.45 13.26
CA ALA A 7 -14.18 28.69 12.62
C ALA A 7 -13.95 28.44 11.12
N LEU A 8 -13.30 29.39 10.43
CA LEU A 8 -13.00 29.26 8.99
C LEU A 8 -11.89 28.23 8.72
N ALA A 9 -10.88 28.16 9.59
CA ALA A 9 -9.79 27.17 9.46
C ALA A 9 -10.27 25.73 9.67
N LEU A 10 -11.21 25.52 10.61
CA LEU A 10 -11.78 24.18 10.86
C LEU A 10 -12.69 23.70 9.72
N ALA A 11 -13.48 24.61 9.11
CA ALA A 11 -14.34 24.32 7.99
C ALA A 11 -13.54 23.96 6.72
N VAL A 12 -12.40 24.61 6.47
CA VAL A 12 -11.53 24.33 5.32
C VAL A 12 -10.83 22.98 5.49
N ALA A 13 -10.39 22.61 6.70
CA ALA A 13 -9.78 21.30 6.96
C ALA A 13 -10.77 20.13 6.77
N CYS A 14 -12.03 20.29 7.19
CA CYS A 14 -13.06 19.28 6.95
C CYS A 14 -13.44 19.15 5.46
N ALA A 15 -13.45 20.26 4.70
CA ALA A 15 -13.76 20.25 3.28
C ALA A 15 -12.66 19.58 2.44
N LEU A 16 -11.39 19.78 2.80
CA LEU A 16 -10.26 19.14 2.11
C LEU A 16 -10.19 17.62 2.40
N GLY A 17 -10.50 17.21 3.61
CA GLY A 17 -10.55 15.77 3.98
C GLY A 17 -11.64 15.02 3.24
N SER A 18 -12.80 15.62 3.03
CA SER A 18 -13.90 14.99 2.29
C SER A 18 -13.59 14.86 0.79
N GLN A 19 -12.95 15.85 0.18
CA GLN A 19 -12.59 15.81 -1.25
C GLN A 19 -11.57 14.71 -1.57
N ALA A 20 -10.59 14.47 -0.70
CA ALA A 20 -9.60 13.41 -0.87
C ALA A 20 -10.23 12.00 -0.77
N ALA A 21 -11.18 11.80 0.14
CA ALA A 21 -11.91 10.54 0.27
C ALA A 21 -12.78 10.26 -0.96
N TRP A 22 -13.42 11.28 -1.54
CA TRP A 22 -14.22 11.16 -2.77
C TRP A 22 -13.37 10.81 -3.99
N ALA A 23 -12.16 11.39 -4.11
CA ALA A 23 -11.23 11.09 -5.19
C ALA A 23 -10.81 9.62 -5.15
N GLY A 24 -10.41 9.09 -3.98
CA GLY A 24 -10.03 7.69 -3.82
C GLY A 24 -11.15 6.71 -4.18
N THR A 25 -12.40 7.02 -3.80
CA THR A 25 -13.56 6.19 -4.15
C THR A 25 -13.84 6.18 -5.66
N ALA A 26 -13.67 7.31 -6.34
CA ALA A 26 -13.86 7.38 -7.80
C ALA A 26 -12.78 6.58 -8.54
N GLU A 27 -11.52 6.65 -8.11
CA GLU A 27 -10.44 5.84 -8.67
C GLU A 27 -10.66 4.35 -8.38
N ALA A 28 -11.08 4.00 -7.16
CA ALA A 28 -11.44 2.62 -6.82
C ALA A 28 -12.51 2.05 -7.75
N GLN A 29 -13.59 2.81 -8.00
CA GLN A 29 -14.65 2.39 -8.93
C GLN A 29 -14.13 2.15 -10.34
N LYS A 30 -13.24 3.03 -10.84
CA LYS A 30 -12.60 2.88 -12.15
C LYS A 30 -11.78 1.59 -12.24
N TRP A 31 -10.97 1.26 -11.22
CA TRP A 31 -10.18 0.04 -11.17
C TRP A 31 -11.05 -1.21 -11.05
N VAL A 32 -12.10 -1.19 -10.24
CA VAL A 32 -13.08 -2.28 -10.10
C VAL A 32 -13.84 -2.52 -11.40
N ASP A 33 -14.15 -1.49 -12.17
CA ASP A 33 -14.87 -1.62 -13.44
C ASP A 33 -14.00 -2.06 -14.62
N SER A 34 -12.67 -2.03 -14.46
CA SER A 34 -11.72 -2.38 -15.53
C SER A 34 -10.80 -3.54 -15.15
N GLU A 35 -9.74 -3.26 -14.39
CA GLU A 35 -8.62 -4.18 -14.17
C GLU A 35 -8.95 -5.31 -13.19
N PHE A 36 -9.79 -5.04 -12.18
CA PHE A 36 -10.11 -6.05 -11.15
C PHE A 36 -11.21 -7.02 -11.58
N GLN A 37 -11.36 -7.23 -12.87
CA GLN A 37 -12.20 -8.25 -13.50
C GLN A 37 -11.32 -9.34 -14.14
N PRO A 38 -11.69 -10.63 -14.05
CA PRO A 38 -12.79 -11.23 -13.31
C PRO A 38 -12.48 -11.37 -11.81
N SER A 39 -13.50 -11.30 -10.98
CA SER A 39 -13.40 -11.53 -9.53
C SER A 39 -14.55 -12.46 -9.05
N THR A 40 -14.30 -13.22 -7.99
CA THR A 40 -15.35 -13.98 -7.28
C THR A 40 -16.21 -13.12 -6.38
N LEU A 41 -15.76 -11.89 -6.08
CA LEU A 41 -16.50 -10.90 -5.30
C LEU A 41 -17.45 -10.12 -6.22
N SER A 42 -18.64 -9.79 -5.71
CA SER A 42 -19.52 -8.81 -6.38
C SER A 42 -18.86 -7.42 -6.41
N LYS A 43 -19.29 -6.54 -7.31
CA LYS A 43 -18.78 -5.16 -7.36
C LYS A 43 -18.97 -4.42 -6.04
N ASP A 44 -20.06 -4.59 -5.36
CA ASP A 44 -20.30 -3.96 -4.06
C ASP A 44 -19.30 -4.46 -2.99
N GLN A 45 -19.00 -5.76 -3.01
CA GLN A 45 -17.99 -6.33 -2.11
C GLN A 45 -16.58 -5.80 -2.44
N GLN A 46 -16.22 -5.75 -3.73
CA GLN A 46 -14.95 -5.15 -4.15
C GLN A 46 -14.85 -3.69 -3.71
N MET A 47 -15.90 -2.89 -3.89
CA MET A 47 -15.92 -1.50 -3.45
C MET A 47 -15.84 -1.36 -1.93
N ALA A 48 -16.42 -2.27 -1.16
CA ALA A 48 -16.29 -2.29 0.30
C ALA A 48 -14.84 -2.56 0.74
N GLU A 49 -14.14 -3.48 0.07
CA GLU A 49 -12.70 -3.73 0.29
C GLU A 49 -11.86 -2.48 -0.07
N MET A 50 -12.14 -1.85 -1.20
CA MET A 50 -11.42 -0.62 -1.59
C MET A 50 -11.65 0.51 -0.56
N GLN A 51 -12.86 0.64 -0.04
CA GLN A 51 -13.15 1.64 1.00
C GLN A 51 -12.37 1.37 2.28
N TRP A 52 -12.20 0.09 2.66
CA TRP A 52 -11.35 -0.26 3.79
C TRP A 52 -9.90 0.20 3.59
N PHE A 53 -9.33 -0.01 2.40
CA PHE A 53 -7.98 0.47 2.07
C PHE A 53 -7.87 2.00 2.13
N ILE A 54 -8.86 2.73 1.60
CA ILE A 54 -8.92 4.19 1.65
C ILE A 54 -8.92 4.69 3.10
N ASP A 55 -9.74 4.10 3.95
CA ASP A 55 -9.87 4.47 5.36
C ASP A 55 -8.61 4.14 6.17
N ALA A 56 -7.99 2.98 5.90
CA ALA A 56 -6.71 2.59 6.50
C ALA A 56 -5.59 3.53 6.08
N ALA A 57 -5.49 3.84 4.78
CA ALA A 57 -4.51 4.77 4.24
C ALA A 57 -4.64 6.17 4.84
N ALA A 58 -5.86 6.67 5.04
CA ALA A 58 -6.07 7.97 5.69
C ALA A 58 -5.47 8.01 7.10
N LYS A 59 -5.61 6.92 7.87
CA LYS A 59 -5.02 6.79 9.22
C LYS A 59 -3.48 6.73 9.19
N LEU A 60 -2.91 6.05 8.19
CA LEU A 60 -1.46 5.94 8.02
C LEU A 60 -0.87 7.28 7.59
N LYS A 61 -1.48 7.97 6.62
CA LYS A 61 -1.07 9.29 6.16
C LYS A 61 -1.11 10.34 7.28
N ALA A 62 -2.09 10.26 8.17
CA ALA A 62 -2.15 11.10 9.36
C ALA A 62 -0.97 10.88 10.34
N LYS A 63 -0.29 9.73 10.25
CA LYS A 63 0.94 9.41 10.98
C LYS A 63 2.23 9.72 10.18
N GLY A 64 2.10 10.30 8.99
CA GLY A 64 3.23 10.66 8.12
C GLY A 64 3.68 9.55 7.15
N VAL A 65 2.96 8.42 7.08
CA VAL A 65 3.25 7.35 6.11
C VAL A 65 2.65 7.73 4.76
N ASN A 66 3.51 8.02 3.78
CA ASN A 66 3.11 8.41 2.43
C ASN A 66 3.63 7.46 1.36
N GLU A 67 4.54 6.57 1.73
CA GLU A 67 5.09 5.54 0.84
C GLU A 67 5.44 4.28 1.64
N ILE A 68 5.50 3.15 0.93
CA ILE A 68 6.02 1.88 1.41
C ILE A 68 7.00 1.32 0.38
N ASN A 69 8.04 0.64 0.89
CA ASN A 69 9.10 0.07 0.08
C ASN A 69 9.04 -1.45 0.19
N VAL A 70 8.87 -2.14 -0.92
CA VAL A 70 8.80 -3.60 -0.97
C VAL A 70 9.79 -4.13 -1.99
N VAL A 71 10.22 -5.38 -1.82
CA VAL A 71 11.15 -6.06 -2.71
C VAL A 71 10.65 -7.45 -3.05
N SER A 72 10.85 -7.87 -4.29
CA SER A 72 10.62 -9.24 -4.76
C SER A 72 11.56 -9.60 -5.89
N GLU A 73 11.56 -10.86 -6.26
CA GLU A 73 12.23 -11.34 -7.48
C GLU A 73 11.57 -10.79 -8.75
N THR A 74 12.32 -10.80 -9.85
CA THR A 74 11.84 -10.35 -11.16
C THR A 74 11.19 -11.50 -11.91
N ILE A 75 9.88 -11.68 -11.70
CA ILE A 75 9.03 -12.59 -12.47
C ILE A 75 7.79 -11.87 -12.97
N THR A 76 7.10 -12.46 -13.94
CA THR A 76 5.92 -11.85 -14.59
C THR A 76 4.84 -11.41 -13.60
N THR A 77 4.58 -12.21 -12.56
CA THR A 77 3.59 -11.88 -11.52
C THR A 77 3.99 -10.62 -10.77
N HIS A 78 5.25 -10.54 -10.28
CA HIS A 78 5.73 -9.38 -9.54
C HIS A 78 5.92 -8.15 -10.43
N GLU A 79 6.17 -8.33 -11.74
CA GLU A 79 6.12 -7.22 -12.69
C GLU A 79 4.71 -6.63 -12.81
N TYR A 80 3.67 -7.47 -12.81
CA TYR A 80 2.28 -7.01 -12.80
C TYR A 80 1.96 -6.27 -11.50
N GLU A 81 2.36 -6.82 -10.35
CA GLU A 81 2.19 -6.16 -9.04
C GLU A 81 2.86 -4.78 -9.02
N SER A 82 4.10 -4.69 -9.49
CA SER A 82 4.86 -3.45 -9.51
C SER A 82 4.30 -2.41 -10.49
N LYS A 83 3.93 -2.83 -11.71
CA LYS A 83 3.52 -1.92 -12.78
C LYS A 83 2.04 -1.53 -12.74
N VAL A 84 1.19 -2.45 -12.26
CA VAL A 84 -0.27 -2.29 -12.30
C VAL A 84 -0.86 -2.13 -10.90
N LEU A 85 -0.64 -3.10 -10.01
CA LEU A 85 -1.29 -3.08 -8.70
C LEU A 85 -0.72 -1.98 -7.78
N ALA A 86 0.58 -1.72 -7.81
CA ALA A 86 1.19 -0.61 -7.07
C ALA A 86 0.62 0.73 -7.51
N LYS A 87 0.44 0.92 -8.82
CA LYS A 87 -0.20 2.12 -9.38
C LYS A 87 -1.66 2.25 -8.94
N ALA A 88 -2.43 1.16 -9.01
CA ALA A 88 -3.81 1.13 -8.54
C ALA A 88 -3.91 1.53 -7.07
N PHE A 89 -3.05 0.95 -6.23
CA PHE A 89 -3.00 1.24 -4.80
C PHE A 89 -2.68 2.71 -4.54
N GLU A 90 -1.71 3.29 -5.24
CA GLU A 90 -1.38 4.72 -5.12
C GLU A 90 -2.53 5.62 -5.56
N GLU A 91 -3.17 5.34 -6.70
CA GLU A 91 -4.32 6.12 -7.19
C GLU A 91 -5.51 6.07 -6.23
N ILE A 92 -5.78 4.90 -5.63
CA ILE A 92 -6.89 4.70 -4.70
C ILE A 92 -6.61 5.29 -3.32
N THR A 93 -5.40 5.10 -2.79
CA THR A 93 -5.09 5.41 -1.38
C THR A 93 -4.27 6.67 -1.19
N GLY A 94 -3.54 7.10 -2.23
CA GLY A 94 -2.54 8.15 -2.16
C GLY A 94 -1.29 7.78 -1.36
N ILE A 95 -1.03 6.46 -1.15
CA ILE A 95 0.22 5.94 -0.61
C ILE A 95 1.00 5.31 -1.75
N LYS A 96 2.22 5.80 -1.99
CA LYS A 96 3.10 5.27 -3.03
C LYS A 96 3.65 3.90 -2.64
N VAL A 97 3.72 2.97 -3.60
CA VAL A 97 4.42 1.70 -3.44
C VAL A 97 5.67 1.73 -4.30
N ASN A 98 6.83 1.71 -3.68
CA ASN A 98 8.11 1.52 -4.34
C ASN A 98 8.42 0.02 -4.33
N HIS A 99 8.21 -0.64 -5.46
CA HIS A 99 8.38 -2.09 -5.58
C HIS A 99 9.66 -2.39 -6.38
N ASP A 100 10.74 -2.75 -5.67
CA ASP A 100 12.00 -3.15 -6.27
C ASP A 100 11.91 -4.58 -6.79
N LEU A 101 12.20 -4.75 -8.09
CA LEU A 101 12.30 -6.04 -8.75
C LEU A 101 13.77 -6.36 -8.98
N ILE A 102 14.27 -7.39 -8.30
CA ILE A 102 15.68 -7.79 -8.36
C ILE A 102 15.82 -9.30 -8.60
N GLN A 103 17.04 -9.80 -8.73
CA GLN A 103 17.29 -11.23 -8.83
C GLN A 103 16.93 -11.96 -7.52
N GLU A 104 16.38 -13.16 -7.61
CA GLU A 104 15.95 -13.97 -6.45
C GLU A 104 17.06 -14.11 -5.39
N GLY A 105 18.27 -14.48 -5.81
CA GLY A 105 19.41 -14.58 -4.91
C GLY A 105 19.73 -13.29 -4.17
N ASP A 106 19.57 -12.15 -4.83
CA ASP A 106 19.78 -10.84 -4.21
C ASP A 106 18.67 -10.49 -3.20
N VAL A 107 17.43 -10.94 -3.45
CA VAL A 107 16.34 -10.81 -2.46
C VAL A 107 16.70 -11.56 -1.19
N VAL A 108 17.10 -12.81 -1.32
CA VAL A 108 17.48 -13.68 -0.19
C VAL A 108 18.64 -13.07 0.60
N GLU A 109 19.71 -12.62 -0.08
CA GLU A 109 20.87 -12.01 0.58
C GLU A 109 20.49 -10.72 1.32
N LYS A 110 19.70 -9.84 0.71
CA LYS A 110 19.23 -8.60 1.35
C LYS A 110 18.37 -8.88 2.57
N LEU A 111 17.47 -9.89 2.51
CA LEU A 111 16.64 -10.28 3.64
C LEU A 111 17.48 -10.85 4.78
N GLN A 112 18.42 -11.74 4.49
CA GLN A 112 19.32 -12.30 5.51
C GLN A 112 20.14 -11.20 6.19
N THR A 113 20.68 -10.27 5.42
CA THR A 113 21.43 -9.13 5.94
C THR A 113 20.57 -8.24 6.82
N SER A 114 19.33 -7.97 6.39
CA SER A 114 18.33 -7.21 7.15
C SER A 114 18.03 -7.88 8.49
N MET A 115 17.71 -9.18 8.47
CA MET A 115 17.42 -9.98 9.67
C MET A 115 18.59 -10.00 10.65
N LEU A 116 19.81 -10.21 10.17
CA LEU A 116 21.01 -10.28 11.02
C LEU A 116 21.40 -8.94 11.61
N SER A 117 21.19 -7.84 10.87
CA SER A 117 21.55 -6.49 11.33
C SER A 117 20.41 -5.82 12.14
N GLY A 118 19.20 -6.34 12.10
CA GLY A 118 18.01 -5.71 12.65
C GLY A 118 17.63 -4.39 11.95
N LYS A 119 18.10 -4.19 10.71
CA LYS A 119 17.84 -2.98 9.91
C LYS A 119 17.37 -3.38 8.53
N SER A 120 16.20 -2.91 8.14
CA SER A 120 15.67 -3.07 6.79
C SER A 120 15.45 -1.72 6.12
N ILE A 121 15.71 -1.67 4.81
CA ILE A 121 15.32 -0.55 3.95
C ILE A 121 13.95 -0.80 3.31
N TYR A 122 13.40 -2.00 3.48
CA TYR A 122 12.08 -2.40 2.98
C TYR A 122 11.10 -2.57 4.14
N ASP A 123 9.86 -2.19 3.89
CA ASP A 123 8.72 -2.37 4.80
C ASP A 123 8.09 -3.76 4.62
N GLY A 124 8.33 -4.39 3.47
CA GLY A 124 7.83 -5.71 3.15
C GLY A 124 8.63 -6.39 2.03
N TRP A 125 8.47 -7.70 1.92
CA TRP A 125 9.11 -8.51 0.88
C TRP A 125 8.21 -9.66 0.45
N ILE A 126 8.43 -10.15 -0.76
CA ILE A 126 7.84 -11.37 -1.28
C ILE A 126 8.97 -12.37 -1.48
N SER A 127 8.86 -13.54 -0.86
CA SER A 127 9.88 -14.59 -0.87
C SER A 127 9.24 -15.96 -0.96
N ASP A 128 10.05 -16.96 -1.26
CA ASP A 128 9.60 -18.34 -1.40
C ASP A 128 9.25 -19.02 -0.08
N SER A 129 8.29 -19.94 -0.15
CA SER A 129 7.81 -20.69 1.00
C SER A 129 8.86 -21.62 1.63
N ASP A 130 9.85 -22.07 0.88
CA ASP A 130 10.97 -22.92 1.39
C ASP A 130 11.93 -22.15 2.31
N LEU A 131 11.90 -20.82 2.28
CA LEU A 131 12.66 -19.97 3.21
C LEU A 131 11.90 -19.63 4.51
N ILE A 132 10.61 -20.00 4.62
CA ILE A 132 9.76 -19.60 5.75
C ILE A 132 10.31 -20.08 7.10
N GLY A 133 10.91 -21.26 7.15
CA GLY A 133 11.49 -21.81 8.37
C GLY A 133 12.70 -21.02 8.88
N MET A 134 13.45 -20.38 7.98
CA MET A 134 14.54 -19.49 8.32
C MET A 134 13.97 -18.14 8.80
N HIS A 135 13.03 -17.56 8.07
CA HIS A 135 12.39 -16.30 8.43
C HIS A 135 11.72 -16.39 9.81
N TYR A 136 11.01 -17.48 10.09
CA TYR A 136 10.40 -17.73 11.40
C TYR A 136 11.42 -17.76 12.54
N ARG A 137 12.61 -18.37 12.35
CA ARG A 137 13.65 -18.42 13.36
C ARG A 137 14.23 -17.04 13.71
N TYR A 138 14.24 -16.13 12.76
CA TYR A 138 14.70 -14.76 12.96
C TYR A 138 13.60 -13.82 13.47
N GLY A 139 12.35 -14.32 13.58
CA GLY A 139 11.22 -13.52 14.08
C GLY A 139 10.70 -12.46 13.10
N GLU A 140 10.99 -12.64 11.81
CA GLU A 140 10.62 -11.69 10.75
C GLU A 140 9.27 -11.98 10.09
N VAL A 141 8.57 -13.02 10.55
CA VAL A 141 7.22 -13.38 10.12
C VAL A 141 6.29 -13.49 11.31
N LEU A 142 5.05 -13.09 11.11
CA LEU A 142 3.97 -13.10 12.10
C LEU A 142 3.31 -14.47 12.20
#